data_989290d4fdc03bd7de0bd644cfc0ad95
#
_entry.id   989290d4fdc03bd7de0bd644cfc0ad95
#
_cell.length_a   1.000
_cell.length_b   1.000
_cell.length_c   1.000
_cell.angle_alpha   90.00
_cell.angle_beta   90.00
_cell.angle_gamma   90.00
#
_symmetry.space_group_name_H-M   'P 1'
#
loop_
_entity.id
_entity.type
_entity.pdbx_description
1 polymer ?
#
loop_
_entity_poly.entity_id
_entity_poly.type
_entity_poly.pdbx_seq_one_letter_code
_entity_poly.pdbx_strand_id
1 'polypeptide(L)'
;MEELIFDTGIREYRVGGGVMAFNPADPGLYARFVDCLQTLEALEAALGAEGDVASRVCAADTQAKAALSKVFPGTDWEAVFQGVSLLAVGSNGESVLANFLAALEPVLRQGALAAAQAEAAKL
;
A
#
# COMPACT_ATOMS: atom_id res chain seq x y z
N MET A 1 -18.15 7.46 -30.34
CA MET A 1 -16.81 7.13 -29.83
C MET A 1 -16.64 5.60 -29.81
N GLU A 2 -15.59 5.12 -30.40
CA GLU A 2 -15.26 3.70 -30.33
C GLU A 2 -14.53 3.38 -29.03
N GLU A 3 -14.81 2.21 -28.46
CA GLU A 3 -14.21 1.77 -27.22
C GLU A 3 -13.30 0.57 -27.49
N LEU A 4 -12.06 0.62 -27.00
CA LEU A 4 -11.12 -0.48 -27.05
C LEU A 4 -11.01 -1.10 -25.69
N ILE A 5 -11.25 -2.40 -25.59
CA ILE A 5 -11.19 -3.15 -24.34
C ILE A 5 -10.04 -4.14 -24.42
N PHE A 6 -9.19 -4.16 -23.39
CA PHE A 6 -8.08 -5.11 -23.29
C PHE A 6 -7.84 -5.49 -21.83
N ASP A 7 -7.19 -6.62 -21.63
CA ASP A 7 -6.88 -7.11 -20.29
C ASP A 7 -5.72 -6.33 -19.68
N THR A 8 -5.97 -5.68 -18.56
CA THR A 8 -4.95 -4.96 -17.78
C THR A 8 -4.40 -5.80 -16.62
N GLY A 9 -4.96 -6.98 -16.39
CA GLY A 9 -4.58 -7.83 -15.28
C GLY A 9 -5.01 -7.33 -13.90
N ILE A 10 -5.82 -6.26 -13.85
CA ILE A 10 -6.31 -5.72 -12.58
C ILE A 10 -7.26 -6.72 -11.93
N ARG A 11 -7.00 -6.99 -10.64
CA ARG A 11 -7.82 -7.86 -9.80
C ARG A 11 -8.30 -7.10 -8.60
N GLU A 12 -9.44 -7.52 -8.06
CA GLU A 12 -9.97 -6.98 -6.82
C GLU A 12 -9.60 -7.91 -5.66
N TYR A 13 -9.11 -7.29 -4.59
CA TYR A 13 -8.75 -8.00 -3.36
C TYR A 13 -9.58 -7.46 -2.21
N ARG A 14 -10.13 -8.37 -1.41
CA ARG A 14 -10.73 -7.96 -0.14
C ARG A 14 -9.60 -7.78 0.86
N VAL A 15 -9.46 -6.55 1.38
CA VAL A 15 -8.39 -6.18 2.29
C VAL A 15 -9.01 -5.52 3.52
N GLY A 16 -8.91 -6.17 4.67
CA GLY A 16 -9.62 -5.72 5.87
C GLY A 16 -11.12 -5.65 5.61
N GLY A 17 -11.72 -4.50 5.83
CA GLY A 17 -13.14 -4.26 5.56
C GLY A 17 -13.43 -3.64 4.20
N GLY A 18 -12.42 -3.48 3.35
CA GLY A 18 -12.57 -2.82 2.05
C GLY A 18 -12.10 -3.66 0.89
N VAL A 19 -12.00 -3.01 -0.27
CA VAL A 19 -11.55 -3.63 -1.52
C VAL A 19 -10.43 -2.79 -2.12
N MET A 20 -9.37 -3.44 -2.59
CA MET A 20 -8.31 -2.82 -3.36
C MET A 20 -8.28 -3.45 -4.75
N ALA A 21 -8.13 -2.62 -5.78
CA ALA A 21 -8.04 -3.08 -7.17
C ALA A 21 -6.65 -2.72 -7.73
N PHE A 22 -5.89 -3.72 -8.11
CA PHE A 22 -4.56 -3.51 -8.70
C PHE A 22 -4.13 -4.76 -9.46
N ASN A 23 -3.14 -4.57 -10.37
CA ASN A 23 -2.50 -5.69 -11.04
C ASN A 23 -1.28 -6.13 -10.21
N PRO A 24 -1.29 -7.32 -9.57
CA PRO A 24 -0.18 -7.77 -8.73
C PRO A 24 1.11 -8.05 -9.53
N ALA A 25 1.00 -8.22 -10.85
CA ALA A 25 2.13 -8.48 -11.73
C ALA A 25 2.60 -7.22 -12.48
N ASP A 26 2.30 -6.04 -11.97
CA ASP A 26 2.75 -4.76 -12.54
C ASP A 26 4.08 -4.34 -11.89
N PRO A 27 5.22 -4.40 -12.62
CA PRO A 27 6.51 -3.98 -12.06
C PRO A 27 6.54 -2.50 -11.69
N GLY A 28 5.80 -1.65 -12.43
CA GLY A 28 5.70 -0.23 -12.13
C GLY A 28 4.99 0.03 -10.81
N LEU A 29 3.96 -0.75 -10.53
CA LEU A 29 3.27 -0.69 -9.23
C LEU A 29 4.22 -1.05 -8.10
N TYR A 30 4.99 -2.12 -8.25
CA TYR A 30 5.96 -2.55 -7.25
C TYR A 30 7.01 -1.47 -6.99
N ALA A 31 7.52 -0.83 -8.04
CA ALA A 31 8.49 0.25 -7.91
C ALA A 31 7.91 1.44 -7.13
N ARG A 32 6.67 1.84 -7.41
CA ARG A 32 5.99 2.90 -6.68
C ARG A 32 5.75 2.53 -5.22
N PHE A 33 5.45 1.25 -4.96
CA PHE A 33 5.28 0.75 -3.62
C PHE A 33 6.58 0.82 -2.82
N VAL A 34 7.71 0.43 -3.41
CA VAL A 34 9.02 0.52 -2.77
C VAL A 34 9.36 1.97 -2.42
N ASP A 35 9.11 2.92 -3.33
CA ASP A 35 9.31 4.34 -3.04
C ASP A 35 8.40 4.82 -1.90
N CYS A 36 7.16 4.34 -1.87
CA CYS A 36 6.22 4.65 -0.79
C CYS A 36 6.74 4.17 0.57
N LEU A 37 7.38 3.00 0.62
CA LEU A 37 7.95 2.48 1.88
C LEU A 37 8.95 3.45 2.48
N GLN A 38 9.77 4.11 1.67
CA GLN A 38 10.72 5.11 2.16
C GLN A 38 10.02 6.31 2.81
N THR A 39 8.94 6.77 2.20
CA THR A 39 8.13 7.84 2.76
C THR A 39 7.51 7.43 4.09
N LEU A 40 6.99 6.21 4.18
CA LEU A 40 6.36 5.69 5.40
C LEU A 40 7.39 5.53 6.52
N GLU A 41 8.60 5.06 6.23
CA GLU A 41 9.69 4.95 7.19
C GLU A 41 10.08 6.32 7.75
N ALA A 42 10.14 7.34 6.89
CA ALA A 42 10.43 8.70 7.31
C ALA A 42 9.35 9.27 8.24
N LEU A 43 8.09 8.95 7.99
CA LEU A 43 6.98 9.34 8.86
C LEU A 43 7.06 8.68 10.23
N GLU A 44 7.40 7.40 10.29
CA GLU A 44 7.60 6.69 11.57
C GLU A 44 8.75 7.29 12.37
N ALA A 45 9.86 7.59 11.72
CA ALA A 45 11.01 8.20 12.37
C ALA A 45 10.67 9.58 12.97
N ALA A 46 9.80 10.34 12.32
CA ALA A 46 9.38 11.66 12.79
C ALA A 46 8.48 11.61 14.03
N LEU A 47 7.85 10.46 14.32
CA LEU A 47 6.96 10.31 15.48
C LEU A 47 7.70 10.42 16.80
N GLY A 48 9.00 10.13 16.84
CA GLY A 48 9.82 10.24 18.03
C GLY A 48 10.24 11.66 18.39
N ALA A 49 9.92 12.67 17.57
CA ALA A 49 10.28 14.06 17.83
C ALA A 49 9.41 14.67 18.93
N GLU A 50 9.87 15.77 19.56
CA GLU A 50 9.14 16.46 20.62
C GLU A 50 7.91 17.22 20.10
N GLY A 51 6.87 17.40 20.95
CA GLY A 51 5.68 18.19 20.68
C GLY A 51 4.39 17.45 20.99
N ASP A 52 3.27 17.94 20.44
CA ASP A 52 1.95 17.36 20.67
C ASP A 52 1.81 16.00 19.96
N VAL A 53 1.79 14.94 20.75
CA VAL A 53 1.70 13.56 20.26
C VAL A 53 0.43 13.34 19.44
N ALA A 54 -0.71 13.83 19.92
CA ALA A 54 -1.99 13.63 19.24
C ALA A 54 -1.99 14.24 17.82
N SER A 55 -1.51 15.49 17.71
CA SER A 55 -1.42 16.16 16.40
C SER A 55 -0.47 15.45 15.47
N ARG A 56 0.66 14.96 15.97
CA ARG A 56 1.65 14.25 15.14
C ARG A 56 1.11 12.90 14.65
N VAL A 57 0.44 12.16 15.52
CA VAL A 57 -0.14 10.86 15.16
C VAL A 57 -1.21 11.06 14.08
N CYS A 58 -2.10 12.06 14.24
CA CYS A 58 -3.11 12.37 13.24
C CYS A 58 -2.48 12.79 11.91
N ALA A 59 -1.46 13.64 11.94
CA ALA A 59 -0.77 14.09 10.74
C ALA A 59 -0.07 12.93 10.03
N ALA A 60 0.60 12.05 10.77
CA ALA A 60 1.29 10.89 10.22
C ALA A 60 0.30 9.91 9.59
N ASP A 61 -0.84 9.67 10.23
CA ASP A 61 -1.89 8.80 9.68
C ASP A 61 -2.40 9.35 8.34
N THR A 62 -2.72 10.64 8.29
CA THR A 62 -3.17 11.31 7.08
C THR A 62 -2.13 11.27 5.97
N GLN A 63 -0.87 11.53 6.30
CA GLN A 63 0.23 11.52 5.33
C GLN A 63 0.52 10.11 4.83
N ALA A 64 0.44 9.10 5.69
CA ALA A 64 0.61 7.70 5.29
C ALA A 64 -0.48 7.27 4.31
N LYS A 65 -1.73 7.60 4.60
CA LYS A 65 -2.85 7.32 3.69
C LYS A 65 -2.69 8.04 2.35
N ALA A 66 -2.20 9.29 2.36
CA ALA A 66 -1.93 10.04 1.14
C ALA A 66 -0.81 9.38 0.31
N ALA A 67 0.25 8.91 0.96
CA ALA A 67 1.33 8.18 0.28
C ALA A 67 0.82 6.88 -0.35
N LEU A 68 0.02 6.11 0.37
CA LEU A 68 -0.58 4.88 -0.14
C LEU A 68 -1.54 5.16 -1.30
N SER A 69 -2.26 6.28 -1.28
CA SER A 69 -3.19 6.67 -2.35
C SER A 69 -2.48 6.97 -3.67
N LYS A 70 -1.21 7.36 -3.65
CA LYS A 70 -0.41 7.54 -4.86
C LYS A 70 -0.10 6.21 -5.54
N VAL A 71 0.00 5.13 -4.76
CA VAL A 71 0.27 3.78 -5.28
C VAL A 71 -1.04 3.09 -5.67
N PHE A 72 -2.08 3.26 -4.86
CA PHE A 72 -3.38 2.61 -5.02
C PHE A 72 -4.50 3.65 -5.08
N PRO A 73 -4.61 4.42 -6.16
CA PRO A 73 -5.62 5.47 -6.25
C PRO A 73 -7.04 4.89 -6.22
N GLY A 74 -7.96 5.63 -5.62
CA GLY A 74 -9.36 5.23 -5.53
C GLY A 74 -9.67 4.23 -4.41
N THR A 75 -8.70 3.88 -3.58
CA THR A 75 -8.93 2.98 -2.44
C THR A 75 -9.58 3.72 -1.28
N ASP A 76 -10.61 3.12 -0.71
CA ASP A 76 -11.26 3.62 0.50
C ASP A 76 -10.51 3.09 1.73
N TRP A 77 -9.56 3.89 2.23
CA TRP A 77 -8.72 3.50 3.35
C TRP A 77 -9.49 3.35 4.66
N GLU A 78 -10.57 4.11 4.85
CA GLU A 78 -11.41 3.96 6.03
C GLU A 78 -12.07 2.58 6.08
N ALA A 79 -12.49 2.08 4.94
CA ALA A 79 -13.03 0.72 4.84
C ALA A 79 -11.93 -0.33 5.03
N VAL A 80 -10.78 -0.17 4.37
CA VAL A 80 -9.65 -1.10 4.46
C VAL A 80 -9.18 -1.25 5.91
N PHE A 81 -8.97 -0.13 6.61
CA PHE A 81 -8.47 -0.14 7.98
C PHE A 81 -9.59 -0.13 9.02
N GLN A 82 -10.84 -0.18 8.59
CA GLN A 82 -12.02 -0.29 9.48
C GLN A 82 -12.08 0.83 10.51
N GLY A 83 -11.69 2.04 10.11
CA GLY A 83 -11.67 3.21 10.99
C GLY A 83 -10.54 3.22 12.02
N VAL A 84 -9.64 2.22 11.98
CA VAL A 84 -8.50 2.14 12.89
C VAL A 84 -7.33 2.94 12.30
N SER A 85 -6.62 3.69 13.17
CA SER A 85 -5.41 4.40 12.75
C SER A 85 -4.34 3.43 12.29
N LEU A 86 -3.60 3.80 11.23
CA LEU A 86 -2.45 3.03 10.77
C LEU A 86 -1.36 2.87 11.83
N LEU A 87 -1.32 3.79 12.79
CA LEU A 87 -0.34 3.78 13.88
C LEU A 87 -0.83 3.03 15.12
N ALA A 88 -2.07 2.53 15.11
CA ALA A 88 -2.57 1.69 16.19
C ALA A 88 -1.76 0.38 16.23
N VAL A 89 -1.68 -0.21 17.41
CA VAL A 89 -0.93 -1.45 17.62
C VAL A 89 -1.89 -2.63 17.56
N GLY A 90 -1.57 -3.60 16.70
CA GLY A 90 -2.34 -4.84 16.59
C GLY A 90 -2.06 -5.78 17.76
N SER A 91 -2.82 -6.86 17.85
CA SER A 91 -2.67 -7.86 18.92
C SER A 91 -1.31 -8.55 18.92
N ASN A 92 -0.58 -8.50 17.79
CA ASN A 92 0.77 -9.06 17.68
C ASN A 92 1.89 -8.09 18.11
N GLY A 93 1.54 -6.90 18.62
CA GLY A 93 2.51 -5.89 19.03
C GLY A 93 3.06 -5.00 17.93
N GLU A 94 2.71 -5.27 16.66
CA GLU A 94 3.12 -4.47 15.51
C GLU A 94 2.04 -3.45 15.14
N SER A 95 2.44 -2.35 14.47
CA SER A 95 1.45 -1.38 14.01
C SER A 95 0.54 -1.97 12.94
N VAL A 96 -0.67 -1.42 12.83
CA VAL A 96 -1.63 -1.79 11.80
C VAL A 96 -0.99 -1.58 10.41
N LEU A 97 -0.26 -0.49 10.23
CA LEU A 97 0.47 -0.23 8.98
C LEU A 97 1.50 -1.33 8.68
N ALA A 98 2.30 -1.73 9.68
CA ALA A 98 3.29 -2.81 9.49
C ALA A 98 2.62 -4.12 9.12
N ASN A 99 1.49 -4.45 9.74
CA ASN A 99 0.72 -5.66 9.41
C ASN A 99 0.17 -5.62 7.99
N PHE A 100 -0.33 -4.47 7.57
CA PHE A 100 -0.83 -4.26 6.20
C PHE A 100 0.29 -4.45 5.17
N LEU A 101 1.43 -3.81 5.39
CA LEU A 101 2.57 -3.89 4.48
C LEU A 101 3.15 -5.31 4.42
N ALA A 102 3.20 -6.00 5.55
CA ALA A 102 3.67 -7.39 5.61
C ALA A 102 2.76 -8.34 4.82
N ALA A 103 1.47 -8.08 4.77
CA ALA A 103 0.53 -8.87 3.99
C ALA A 103 0.62 -8.55 2.49
N LEU A 104 0.83 -7.30 2.13
CA LEU A 104 0.78 -6.82 0.76
C LEU A 104 2.11 -7.01 0.00
N GLU A 105 3.24 -6.75 0.65
CA GLU A 105 4.56 -6.75 0.02
C GLU A 105 4.89 -8.07 -0.71
N PRO A 106 4.68 -9.26 -0.13
CA PRO A 106 4.98 -10.50 -0.84
C PRO A 106 4.16 -10.68 -2.12
N VAL A 107 2.92 -10.24 -2.13
CA VAL A 107 2.04 -10.32 -3.31
C VAL A 107 2.62 -9.48 -4.45
N LEU A 108 3.02 -8.25 -4.15
CA LEU A 108 3.57 -7.33 -5.16
C LEU A 108 4.96 -7.76 -5.63
N ARG A 109 5.81 -8.21 -4.72
CA ARG A 109 7.17 -8.66 -5.05
C ARG A 109 7.13 -9.90 -5.94
N GLN A 110 6.35 -10.89 -5.56
CA GLN A 110 6.22 -12.13 -6.34
C GLN A 110 5.61 -11.87 -7.71
N GLY A 111 4.61 -10.98 -7.77
CA GLY A 111 3.98 -10.60 -9.03
C GLY A 111 4.95 -9.88 -9.96
N ALA A 112 5.75 -8.94 -9.43
CA ALA A 112 6.76 -8.22 -10.21
C ALA A 112 7.85 -9.17 -10.73
N LEU A 113 8.29 -10.12 -9.89
CA LEU A 113 9.27 -11.12 -10.28
C LEU A 113 8.73 -12.02 -11.39
N ALA A 114 7.49 -12.48 -11.26
CA ALA A 114 6.85 -13.31 -12.28
C ALA A 114 6.73 -12.57 -13.62
N ALA A 115 6.38 -11.27 -13.58
CA ALA A 115 6.31 -10.44 -14.78
C ALA A 115 7.67 -10.30 -15.46
N ALA A 116 8.73 -10.07 -14.67
CA ALA A 116 10.09 -9.96 -15.19
C ALA A 116 10.56 -11.27 -15.82
N GLN A 117 10.27 -12.40 -15.19
CA GLN A 117 10.61 -13.73 -15.71
C GLN A 117 9.85 -14.04 -17.00
N ALA A 118 8.58 -13.64 -17.09
CA ALA A 118 7.79 -13.84 -18.29
C ALA A 118 8.34 -13.02 -19.47
N GLU A 119 8.79 -11.79 -19.25
CA GLU A 119 9.43 -10.98 -20.31
C GLU A 119 10.79 -11.54 -20.71
N ALA A 120 11.60 -11.99 -19.75
CA ALA A 120 12.89 -12.62 -20.03
C ALA A 120 12.74 -13.89 -20.87
N ALA A 121 11.68 -14.68 -20.65
CA ALA A 121 11.43 -15.91 -21.39
C ALA A 121 11.10 -15.67 -22.86
N LYS A 122 10.71 -14.44 -23.25
CA LYS A 122 10.43 -14.08 -24.64
C LYS A 122 11.68 -13.72 -25.44
N LEU A 123 12.78 -13.49 -24.77
CA LEU A 123 14.06 -13.16 -25.39
C LEU A 123 14.79 -14.43 -25.81
#